data_22958da481b8de0cf7b8b71005e8efb3
#
_entry.id   22958da481b8de0cf7b8b71005e8efb3
#
_cell.length_a   1.000
_cell.length_b   1.000
_cell.length_c   1.000
_cell.angle_alpha   90.00
_cell.angle_beta   90.00
_cell.angle_gamma   90.00
#
_symmetry.space_group_name_H-M   'P 1'
#
loop_
_entity.id
_entity.type
_entity.pdbx_description
1 polymer ?
#
loop_
_entity_poly.entity_id
_entity_poly.type
_entity_poly.pdbx_seq_one_letter_code
_entity_poly.pdbx_strand_id
1 'polypeptide(L)'
;MRKTLLEKKAYVKRTLSLFILIFCSIVTSQAQSKEITVMVSPDKADCLYTENEPCTFTIRVFKAQNELKDVTVDYELGPIEYPAEKKTNQPLKNGKLEVKGRMSVPGFLRCKVTAHVNGRDYSGLATVGYAPEKIKPVTDMPKDFKTYWDSTLDKARQTELNPTMVLLPERCTDKVNVYHVSFQNVRPGSRTYGILCIPKKEGKYPALLRVPGAGIRPYNGDVYTASQGAITLEIGIHGIPVTMTQSFYNNLFNGALKNYWQINNTDRDAFYYNRVIAGCIRAVDFLCSLEQFDNKTLGVAGSSQGGALSVITAALDKRVTFYAPLMPGMCDHLAYLEKRAGGWPHYLSQSTEVKEAVKNVCKYYDVVNFAKFLTVPGWFSWGYNDETCPPTSMQAAYNTITSPKELHIYPQDGHFWYDEQAEEWSNWIWKQLNIN
;
A
#
# COMPACT_ATOMS: atom_id res chain seq x y z
N MET A 1 23.50 -31.90 -44.30
CA MET A 1 23.30 -31.97 -42.84
C MET A 1 24.13 -30.98 -42.03
N ARG A 2 25.37 -30.58 -42.39
CA ARG A 2 26.14 -29.59 -41.59
C ARG A 2 25.67 -28.14 -41.73
N LYS A 3 25.06 -27.70 -42.83
CA LYS A 3 24.55 -26.32 -43.02
C LYS A 3 23.34 -25.99 -42.13
N THR A 4 22.42 -26.93 -41.95
CA THR A 4 21.21 -26.78 -41.12
C THR A 4 21.48 -26.66 -39.63
N LEU A 5 22.61 -27.22 -39.13
CA LEU A 5 22.99 -27.13 -37.72
C LEU A 5 23.60 -25.75 -37.35
N LEU A 6 24.30 -25.13 -38.30
CA LEU A 6 24.90 -23.80 -38.14
C LEU A 6 23.84 -22.70 -38.17
N GLU A 7 22.83 -22.84 -39.03
CA GLU A 7 21.70 -21.90 -39.11
C GLU A 7 20.80 -21.96 -37.83
N LYS A 8 20.57 -23.17 -37.30
CA LYS A 8 19.86 -23.33 -36.01
C LYS A 8 20.63 -22.73 -34.83
N LYS A 9 21.97 -22.89 -34.79
CA LYS A 9 22.81 -22.27 -33.74
C LYS A 9 22.85 -20.75 -33.86
N ALA A 10 22.83 -20.18 -35.08
CA ALA A 10 22.78 -18.74 -35.29
C ALA A 10 21.40 -18.15 -34.91
N TYR A 11 20.32 -18.89 -35.19
CA TYR A 11 18.95 -18.47 -34.81
C TYR A 11 18.76 -18.50 -33.29
N VAL A 12 19.22 -19.54 -32.58
CA VAL A 12 19.16 -19.65 -31.12
C VAL A 12 20.04 -18.56 -30.46
N LYS A 13 21.22 -18.24 -31.00
CA LYS A 13 22.02 -17.12 -30.47
C LYS A 13 21.37 -15.74 -30.69
N ARG A 14 20.72 -15.50 -31.85
CA ARG A 14 20.00 -14.25 -32.10
C ARG A 14 18.74 -14.11 -31.24
N THR A 15 17.97 -15.17 -31.04
CA THR A 15 16.82 -15.16 -30.12
C THR A 15 17.27 -15.01 -28.65
N LEU A 16 18.34 -15.65 -28.23
CA LEU A 16 18.88 -15.47 -26.87
C LEU A 16 19.42 -14.05 -26.64
N SER A 17 20.09 -13.44 -27.63
CA SER A 17 20.53 -12.04 -27.56
C SER A 17 19.37 -11.05 -27.57
N LEU A 18 18.26 -11.35 -28.28
CA LEU A 18 17.06 -10.51 -28.27
C LEU A 18 16.31 -10.61 -26.93
N PHE A 19 16.26 -11.83 -26.34
CA PHE A 19 15.68 -12.02 -25.00
C PHE A 19 16.53 -11.36 -23.90
N ILE A 20 17.84 -11.37 -23.98
CA ILE A 20 18.73 -10.67 -23.04
C ILE A 20 18.58 -9.15 -23.18
N LEU A 21 18.42 -8.61 -24.41
CA LEU A 21 18.15 -7.18 -24.63
C LEU A 21 16.75 -6.72 -24.15
N ILE A 22 15.73 -7.57 -24.25
CA ILE A 22 14.38 -7.29 -23.72
C ILE A 22 14.38 -7.45 -22.20
N PHE A 23 15.12 -8.39 -21.62
CA PHE A 23 15.26 -8.52 -20.15
C PHE A 23 16.08 -7.39 -19.54
N CYS A 24 17.13 -6.90 -20.21
CA CYS A 24 17.87 -5.70 -19.79
C CYS A 24 17.05 -4.40 -19.86
N SER A 25 16.06 -4.31 -20.75
CA SER A 25 15.18 -3.12 -20.83
C SER A 25 14.04 -3.12 -19.78
N ILE A 26 13.77 -4.26 -19.12
CA ILE A 26 12.78 -4.36 -18.04
C ILE A 26 13.43 -4.16 -16.65
N VAL A 27 14.74 -4.40 -16.52
CA VAL A 27 15.49 -4.24 -15.25
C VAL A 27 16.08 -2.83 -15.08
N THR A 28 15.98 -1.93 -16.06
CA THR A 28 16.47 -0.55 -15.95
C THR A 28 15.38 0.49 -15.62
N SER A 29 14.36 0.09 -14.86
CA SER A 29 13.66 1.03 -13.99
C SER A 29 14.39 1.14 -12.64
N GLN A 30 15.70 1.09 -12.63
CA GLN A 30 16.45 1.70 -11.54
C GLN A 30 16.14 3.20 -11.63
N ALA A 31 15.60 3.74 -10.55
CA ALA A 31 15.44 5.17 -10.40
C ALA A 31 16.67 5.85 -10.98
N GLN A 32 16.52 6.59 -12.08
CA GLN A 32 17.60 7.41 -12.59
C GLN A 32 18.05 8.27 -11.41
N SER A 33 19.23 7.98 -10.86
CA SER A 33 19.77 8.79 -9.77
C SER A 33 19.80 10.22 -10.31
N LYS A 34 19.00 11.09 -9.71
CA LYS A 34 18.98 12.50 -10.11
C LYS A 34 20.42 12.99 -10.04
N GLU A 35 20.91 13.67 -11.05
CA GLU A 35 22.28 14.22 -11.05
C GLU A 35 22.55 15.07 -9.80
N ILE A 36 21.50 15.72 -9.31
CA ILE A 36 21.51 16.49 -8.06
C ILE A 36 20.70 15.76 -7.00
N THR A 37 21.30 15.54 -5.86
CA THR A 37 20.66 14.96 -4.66
C THR A 37 20.60 16.01 -3.57
N VAL A 38 19.41 16.25 -3.03
CA VAL A 38 19.17 17.07 -1.85
C VAL A 38 19.03 16.14 -0.65
N MET A 39 20.02 16.14 0.22
CA MET A 39 20.04 15.33 1.43
C MET A 39 19.56 16.17 2.60
N VAL A 40 18.56 15.67 3.32
CA VAL A 40 18.08 16.25 4.58
C VAL A 40 18.23 15.18 5.64
N SER A 41 19.06 15.42 6.65
CA SER A 41 19.40 14.42 7.67
C SER A 41 19.06 14.92 9.05
N PRO A 42 18.22 14.24 9.84
CA PRO A 42 18.04 14.55 11.25
C PRO A 42 19.29 14.16 12.05
N ASP A 43 19.43 14.74 13.24
CA ASP A 43 20.56 14.49 14.15
C ASP A 43 20.45 13.17 14.94
N LYS A 44 19.32 12.44 14.84
CA LYS A 44 19.15 11.08 15.39
C LYS A 44 18.87 10.07 14.29
N ALA A 45 19.57 8.93 14.32
CA ALA A 45 19.43 7.87 13.33
C ALA A 45 18.09 7.12 13.41
N ASP A 46 17.50 6.99 14.59
CA ASP A 46 16.18 6.40 14.81
C ASP A 46 15.02 7.34 14.44
N CYS A 47 15.33 8.64 14.19
CA CYS A 47 14.35 9.67 13.87
C CYS A 47 13.24 9.83 14.93
N LEU A 48 13.52 9.54 16.21
CA LEU A 48 12.56 9.59 17.30
C LEU A 48 12.95 10.63 18.36
N TYR A 49 11.96 11.41 18.77
CA TYR A 49 12.10 12.49 19.74
C TYR A 49 10.95 12.47 20.74
N THR A 50 11.24 12.97 21.95
CA THR A 50 10.21 13.27 22.95
C THR A 50 9.61 14.66 22.72
N GLU A 51 8.43 14.91 23.28
CA GLU A 51 7.78 16.23 23.19
C GLU A 51 8.70 17.33 23.71
N ASN A 52 8.80 18.45 22.97
CA ASN A 52 9.68 19.60 23.21
C ASN A 52 11.18 19.34 23.04
N GLU A 53 11.63 18.14 22.77
CA GLU A 53 13.02 17.86 22.47
C GLU A 53 13.44 18.57 21.16
N PRO A 54 14.58 19.27 21.11
CA PRO A 54 15.04 19.90 19.89
C PRO A 54 15.54 18.85 18.88
N CYS A 55 15.19 19.02 17.60
CA CYS A 55 15.71 18.28 16.48
C CYS A 55 16.49 19.23 15.56
N THR A 56 17.60 18.77 15.00
CA THR A 56 18.37 19.52 14.00
C THR A 56 18.38 18.75 12.67
N PHE A 57 17.87 19.38 11.61
CA PHE A 57 18.00 18.87 10.24
C PHE A 57 19.22 19.50 9.59
N THR A 58 20.13 18.70 9.07
CA THR A 58 21.27 19.13 8.25
C THR A 58 20.93 18.95 6.79
N ILE A 59 20.94 20.05 6.03
CA ILE A 59 20.65 20.09 4.59
C ILE A 59 21.98 20.20 3.84
N ARG A 60 22.17 19.32 2.84
CA ARG A 60 23.30 19.31 1.91
C ARG A 60 22.83 19.02 0.51
N VAL A 61 23.53 19.53 -0.48
CA VAL A 61 23.22 19.29 -1.90
C VAL A 61 24.44 18.71 -2.58
N PHE A 62 24.25 17.66 -3.35
CA PHE A 62 25.32 16.93 -4.04
C PHE A 62 25.05 16.89 -5.54
N LYS A 63 26.13 16.99 -6.34
CA LYS A 63 26.16 16.66 -7.76
C LYS A 63 27.13 15.53 -7.98
N ALA A 64 26.66 14.39 -8.50
CA ALA A 64 27.49 13.20 -8.69
C ALA A 64 28.33 12.88 -7.43
N GLN A 65 27.70 12.89 -6.24
CA GLN A 65 28.29 12.66 -4.92
C GLN A 65 29.31 13.71 -4.44
N ASN A 66 29.53 14.80 -5.19
CA ASN A 66 30.34 15.93 -4.76
C ASN A 66 29.46 17.03 -4.16
N GLU A 67 29.80 17.50 -2.98
CA GLU A 67 29.05 18.55 -2.26
C GLU A 67 29.11 19.89 -3.01
N LEU A 68 27.96 20.50 -3.22
CA LEU A 68 27.84 21.85 -3.79
C LEU A 68 27.79 22.88 -2.65
N LYS A 69 28.64 23.92 -2.73
CA LYS A 69 28.76 24.95 -1.69
C LYS A 69 28.00 26.24 -2.01
N ASP A 70 27.93 26.58 -3.29
CA ASP A 70 27.33 27.84 -3.77
C ASP A 70 25.90 27.60 -4.30
N VAL A 71 25.05 27.11 -3.42
CA VAL A 71 23.65 26.75 -3.73
C VAL A 71 22.74 27.42 -2.70
N THR A 72 21.60 27.91 -3.15
CA THR A 72 20.52 28.36 -2.27
C THR A 72 19.41 27.32 -2.21
N VAL A 73 18.73 27.26 -1.09
CA VAL A 73 17.61 26.37 -0.88
C VAL A 73 16.42 27.13 -0.29
N ASP A 74 15.23 26.67 -0.66
CA ASP A 74 14.01 26.97 0.07
C ASP A 74 13.73 25.82 1.02
N TYR A 75 13.17 26.10 2.21
CA TYR A 75 12.70 25.03 3.08
C TYR A 75 11.37 25.36 3.75
N GLU A 76 10.64 24.29 4.04
CA GLU A 76 9.46 24.29 4.87
C GLU A 76 9.68 23.36 6.07
N LEU A 77 9.39 23.82 7.28
CA LEU A 77 9.51 23.04 8.51
C LEU A 77 8.22 23.12 9.32
N GLY A 78 7.70 21.98 9.74
CA GLY A 78 6.51 21.90 10.59
C GLY A 78 5.84 20.54 10.56
N PRO A 79 4.66 20.41 11.15
CA PRO A 79 3.83 19.22 10.99
C PRO A 79 3.57 18.92 9.52
N ILE A 80 3.44 17.62 9.18
CA ILE A 80 3.18 17.18 7.80
C ILE A 80 1.94 17.92 7.25
N GLU A 81 2.06 18.52 6.05
CA GLU A 81 1.06 19.34 5.36
C GLU A 81 0.73 20.70 6.02
N TYR A 82 1.25 20.96 7.22
CA TYR A 82 1.01 22.21 7.98
C TYR A 82 2.31 22.87 8.44
N PRO A 83 3.20 23.25 7.49
CA PRO A 83 4.49 23.84 7.87
C PRO A 83 4.29 25.15 8.66
N ALA A 84 4.96 25.25 9.81
CA ALA A 84 4.93 26.43 10.66
C ALA A 84 5.96 27.48 10.23
N GLU A 85 7.02 27.06 9.55
CA GLU A 85 8.09 27.93 9.06
C GLU A 85 8.34 27.67 7.57
N LYS A 86 8.50 28.75 6.79
CA LYS A 86 8.92 28.73 5.39
C LYS A 86 10.00 29.79 5.18
N LYS A 87 11.11 29.38 4.58
CA LYS A 87 12.23 30.27 4.24
C LYS A 87 12.63 30.05 2.79
N THR A 88 12.95 31.11 2.09
CA THR A 88 13.39 31.08 0.70
C THR A 88 14.83 31.60 0.55
N ASN A 89 15.51 31.15 -0.50
CA ASN A 89 16.84 31.59 -0.89
C ASN A 89 17.89 31.54 0.25
N GLN A 90 17.83 30.50 1.07
CA GLN A 90 18.80 30.32 2.17
C GLN A 90 20.11 29.75 1.62
N PRO A 91 21.25 30.43 1.82
CA PRO A 91 22.54 29.95 1.33
C PRO A 91 23.07 28.79 2.17
N LEU A 92 23.70 27.83 1.53
CA LEU A 92 24.46 26.79 2.21
C LEU A 92 25.81 27.35 2.69
N LYS A 93 25.99 27.50 4.01
CA LYS A 93 27.27 27.94 4.59
C LYS A 93 28.22 26.75 4.68
N ASN A 94 29.35 26.84 3.98
CA ASN A 94 30.31 25.71 3.87
C ASN A 94 29.65 24.40 3.39
N GLY A 95 28.72 24.50 2.44
CA GLY A 95 28.03 23.34 1.86
C GLY A 95 26.84 22.81 2.67
N LYS A 96 26.52 23.38 3.83
CA LYS A 96 25.41 22.94 4.68
C LYS A 96 24.54 24.08 5.20
N LEU A 97 23.29 23.72 5.52
CA LEU A 97 22.37 24.54 6.31
C LEU A 97 21.78 23.67 7.43
N GLU A 98 21.81 24.16 8.65
CA GLU A 98 21.20 23.52 9.81
C GLU A 98 19.89 24.24 10.15
N VAL A 99 18.80 23.46 10.20
CA VAL A 99 17.46 23.94 10.53
C VAL A 99 17.00 23.22 11.79
N LYS A 100 16.58 23.99 12.80
CA LYS A 100 16.15 23.47 14.09
C LYS A 100 14.63 23.50 14.21
N GLY A 101 14.07 22.42 14.71
CA GLY A 101 12.66 22.31 14.97
C GLY A 101 12.34 21.57 16.25
N ARG A 102 11.08 21.61 16.65
CA ARG A 102 10.55 20.82 17.76
C ARG A 102 9.03 20.74 17.66
N MET A 103 8.43 19.75 18.29
CA MET A 103 6.99 19.67 18.49
C MET A 103 6.68 19.53 19.98
N SER A 104 5.63 20.24 20.44
CA SER A 104 5.15 20.16 21.82
C SER A 104 4.01 19.13 22.00
N VAL A 105 3.58 18.52 20.92
CA VAL A 105 2.51 17.51 20.89
C VAL A 105 2.95 16.30 20.07
N PRO A 106 2.39 15.10 20.30
CA PRO A 106 2.67 13.92 19.50
C PRO A 106 2.37 14.15 18.02
N GLY A 107 3.27 13.71 17.15
CA GLY A 107 3.10 13.90 15.70
C GLY A 107 4.38 13.65 14.91
N PHE A 108 4.41 14.15 13.68
CA PHE A 108 5.57 14.05 12.80
C PHE A 108 5.98 15.43 12.30
N LEU A 109 7.24 15.80 12.54
CA LEU A 109 7.88 17.02 12.07
C LEU A 109 8.60 16.72 10.75
N ARG A 110 8.28 17.47 9.71
CA ARG A 110 8.89 17.35 8.39
C ARG A 110 9.67 18.60 8.01
N CYS A 111 10.90 18.40 7.53
CA CYS A 111 11.68 19.41 6.84
C CYS A 111 11.67 19.06 5.33
N LYS A 112 11.00 19.88 4.52
CA LYS A 112 10.96 19.76 3.05
C LYS A 112 11.82 20.84 2.44
N VAL A 113 12.70 20.48 1.51
CA VAL A 113 13.72 21.36 0.95
C VAL A 113 13.64 21.35 -0.57
N THR A 114 13.79 22.52 -1.18
CA THR A 114 13.95 22.68 -2.63
C THR A 114 15.27 23.41 -2.89
N ALA A 115 16.21 22.77 -3.58
CA ALA A 115 17.48 23.34 -3.98
C ALA A 115 17.39 23.87 -5.41
N HIS A 116 17.93 25.09 -5.64
CA HIS A 116 17.95 25.75 -6.93
C HIS A 116 19.33 25.59 -7.58
N VAL A 117 19.44 24.69 -8.56
CA VAL A 117 20.73 24.39 -9.21
C VAL A 117 20.59 24.52 -10.74
N ASN A 118 21.38 25.40 -11.33
CA ASN A 118 21.39 25.64 -12.78
C ASN A 118 20.00 25.91 -13.38
N GLY A 119 19.17 26.70 -12.69
CA GLY A 119 17.83 27.07 -13.13
C GLY A 119 16.80 25.93 -13.03
N ARG A 120 17.08 24.88 -12.26
CA ARG A 120 16.16 23.75 -12.00
C ARG A 120 16.01 23.54 -10.50
N ASP A 121 14.85 23.03 -10.12
CA ASP A 121 14.48 22.72 -8.75
C ASP A 121 14.64 21.21 -8.46
N TYR A 122 15.27 20.93 -7.31
CA TYR A 122 15.48 19.57 -6.82
C TYR A 122 15.00 19.48 -5.38
N SER A 123 14.19 18.48 -5.08
CA SER A 123 13.58 18.33 -3.76
C SER A 123 14.23 17.24 -2.94
N GLY A 124 14.29 17.47 -1.62
CA GLY A 124 14.60 16.48 -0.61
C GLY A 124 13.74 16.72 0.62
N LEU A 125 13.57 15.69 1.46
CA LEU A 125 12.84 15.83 2.70
C LEU A 125 13.34 14.81 3.74
N ALA A 126 13.14 15.15 5.01
CA ALA A 126 13.23 14.21 6.12
C ALA A 126 12.10 14.47 7.11
N THR A 127 11.63 13.40 7.72
CA THR A 127 10.53 13.43 8.69
C THR A 127 10.95 12.67 9.94
N VAL A 128 10.64 13.23 11.11
CA VAL A 128 10.94 12.63 12.40
C VAL A 128 9.67 12.51 13.24
N GLY A 129 9.60 11.48 14.08
CA GLY A 129 8.48 11.22 14.97
C GLY A 129 8.70 11.84 16.35
N TYR A 130 7.69 12.53 16.86
CA TYR A 130 7.61 13.05 18.22
C TYR A 130 6.58 12.26 19.00
N ALA A 131 7.02 11.41 19.92
CA ALA A 131 6.16 10.53 20.73
C ALA A 131 5.04 9.87 19.89
N PRO A 132 5.37 9.22 18.75
CA PRO A 132 4.36 8.72 17.80
C PRO A 132 3.41 7.70 18.43
N GLU A 133 3.86 6.98 19.45
CA GLU A 133 3.05 6.02 20.22
C GLU A 133 1.87 6.66 20.97
N LYS A 134 1.88 7.99 21.15
CA LYS A 134 0.82 8.75 21.81
C LYS A 134 -0.19 9.35 20.85
N ILE A 135 0.02 9.25 19.54
CA ILE A 135 -0.91 9.79 18.55
C ILE A 135 -2.26 9.07 18.68
N LYS A 136 -3.32 9.85 18.87
CA LYS A 136 -4.70 9.36 18.90
C LYS A 136 -5.42 9.71 17.60
N PRO A 137 -6.32 8.85 17.11
CA PRO A 137 -7.12 9.19 15.94
C PRO A 137 -8.11 10.31 16.23
N VAL A 138 -8.45 11.07 15.16
CA VAL A 138 -9.53 12.06 15.16
C VAL A 138 -10.84 11.43 14.72
N THR A 139 -10.76 10.47 13.80
CA THR A 139 -11.96 9.80 13.29
C THR A 139 -12.67 9.03 14.39
N ASP A 140 -13.87 9.46 14.74
CA ASP A 140 -14.75 8.79 15.67
C ASP A 140 -15.53 7.64 15.02
N MET A 141 -15.95 6.66 15.83
CA MET A 141 -16.73 5.52 15.33
C MET A 141 -18.23 5.82 15.44
N PRO A 142 -18.99 5.66 14.33
CA PRO A 142 -20.44 5.70 14.38
C PRO A 142 -21.03 4.64 15.32
N LYS A 143 -22.13 4.97 15.98
CA LYS A 143 -22.76 4.05 16.95
C LYS A 143 -23.25 2.73 16.31
N ASP A 144 -23.68 2.80 15.07
CA ASP A 144 -24.19 1.68 14.28
C ASP A 144 -23.11 1.02 13.38
N PHE A 145 -21.83 1.38 13.55
CA PHE A 145 -20.73 0.91 12.69
C PHE A 145 -20.73 -0.61 12.52
N LYS A 146 -20.75 -1.34 13.63
CA LYS A 146 -20.71 -2.81 13.59
C LYS A 146 -21.98 -3.37 12.96
N THR A 147 -23.14 -2.92 13.37
CA THR A 147 -24.45 -3.36 12.82
C THR A 147 -24.56 -3.09 11.33
N TYR A 148 -24.04 -1.96 10.89
CA TYR A 148 -23.99 -1.59 9.47
C TYR A 148 -23.18 -2.62 8.66
N TRP A 149 -21.96 -2.94 9.11
CA TRP A 149 -21.11 -3.88 8.39
C TRP A 149 -21.63 -5.31 8.47
N ASP A 150 -22.10 -5.75 9.63
CA ASP A 150 -22.73 -7.06 9.77
C ASP A 150 -23.90 -7.21 8.77
N SER A 151 -24.82 -6.26 8.75
CA SER A 151 -25.97 -6.27 7.82
C SER A 151 -25.54 -6.21 6.35
N THR A 152 -24.51 -5.43 6.03
CA THR A 152 -23.97 -5.33 4.66
C THR A 152 -23.42 -6.66 4.17
N LEU A 153 -22.66 -7.36 5.03
CA LEU A 153 -22.06 -8.64 4.70
C LEU A 153 -23.08 -9.77 4.65
N ASP A 154 -24.06 -9.77 5.55
CA ASP A 154 -25.15 -10.72 5.54
C ASP A 154 -25.97 -10.62 4.24
N LYS A 155 -26.29 -9.41 3.80
CA LYS A 155 -26.93 -9.17 2.49
C LYS A 155 -26.08 -9.67 1.33
N ALA A 156 -24.77 -9.42 1.34
CA ALA A 156 -23.86 -9.89 0.30
C ALA A 156 -23.82 -11.42 0.24
N ARG A 157 -23.86 -12.10 1.40
CA ARG A 157 -23.84 -13.56 1.50
C ARG A 157 -25.16 -14.24 1.08
N GLN A 158 -26.27 -13.50 1.00
CA GLN A 158 -27.52 -14.01 0.39
C GLN A 158 -27.36 -14.29 -1.12
N THR A 159 -26.37 -13.67 -1.77
CA THR A 159 -26.01 -13.97 -3.15
C THR A 159 -25.08 -15.18 -3.19
N GLU A 160 -25.46 -16.24 -3.89
CA GLU A 160 -24.58 -17.41 -4.09
C GLU A 160 -23.24 -16.99 -4.69
N LEU A 161 -22.15 -17.63 -4.28
CA LEU A 161 -20.80 -17.35 -4.82
C LEU A 161 -20.73 -17.59 -6.33
N ASN A 162 -21.36 -18.68 -6.82
CA ASN A 162 -21.36 -19.09 -8.22
C ASN A 162 -19.97 -18.88 -8.87
N PRO A 163 -18.92 -19.57 -8.40
CA PRO A 163 -17.55 -19.34 -8.84
C PRO A 163 -17.33 -19.87 -10.26
N THR A 164 -16.48 -19.19 -11.02
CA THR A 164 -15.91 -19.69 -12.26
C THR A 164 -14.39 -19.79 -12.10
N MET A 165 -13.79 -20.86 -12.61
CA MET A 165 -12.37 -21.10 -12.59
C MET A 165 -11.91 -21.54 -13.99
N VAL A 166 -11.07 -20.73 -14.63
CA VAL A 166 -10.51 -21.01 -15.96
C VAL A 166 -9.00 -21.15 -15.82
N LEU A 167 -8.47 -22.34 -16.12
CA LEU A 167 -7.04 -22.60 -16.10
C LEU A 167 -6.33 -21.67 -17.09
N LEU A 168 -5.18 -21.13 -16.70
CA LEU A 168 -4.26 -20.35 -17.53
C LEU A 168 -2.98 -21.17 -17.78
N PRO A 169 -2.98 -22.08 -18.77
CA PRO A 169 -1.86 -23.01 -18.95
C PRO A 169 -0.51 -22.32 -19.12
N GLU A 170 -0.52 -21.14 -19.78
CA GLU A 170 0.66 -20.32 -20.04
C GLU A 170 1.28 -19.70 -18.77
N ARG A 171 0.55 -19.70 -17.66
CA ARG A 171 1.01 -19.21 -16.35
C ARG A 171 1.29 -20.32 -15.34
N CYS A 172 0.90 -21.55 -15.66
CA CYS A 172 1.17 -22.71 -14.82
C CYS A 172 2.67 -23.03 -14.80
N THR A 173 3.14 -23.55 -13.66
CA THR A 173 4.51 -24.07 -13.51
C THR A 173 4.47 -25.57 -13.25
N ASP A 174 5.63 -26.20 -13.07
CA ASP A 174 5.69 -27.62 -12.67
C ASP A 174 5.05 -27.85 -11.30
N LYS A 175 5.02 -26.86 -10.43
CA LYS A 175 4.52 -26.94 -9.06
C LYS A 175 3.14 -26.33 -8.83
N VAL A 176 2.67 -25.41 -9.69
CA VAL A 176 1.49 -24.57 -9.43
C VAL A 176 0.56 -24.56 -10.63
N ASN A 177 -0.73 -24.75 -10.36
CA ASN A 177 -1.81 -24.43 -11.30
C ASN A 177 -2.28 -22.99 -11.08
N VAL A 178 -2.46 -22.23 -12.17
CA VAL A 178 -2.90 -20.84 -12.14
C VAL A 178 -4.23 -20.69 -12.85
N TYR A 179 -5.20 -20.07 -12.19
CA TYR A 179 -6.55 -19.91 -12.70
C TYR A 179 -6.96 -18.43 -12.72
N HIS A 180 -7.63 -18.00 -13.79
CA HIS A 180 -8.47 -16.81 -13.75
C HIS A 180 -9.80 -17.20 -13.11
N VAL A 181 -10.12 -16.56 -11.99
CA VAL A 181 -11.34 -16.86 -11.25
C VAL A 181 -12.28 -15.66 -11.19
N SER A 182 -13.56 -15.92 -11.02
CA SER A 182 -14.52 -14.91 -10.62
C SER A 182 -15.64 -15.53 -9.77
N PHE A 183 -16.20 -14.73 -8.88
CA PHE A 183 -17.32 -15.12 -8.02
C PHE A 183 -18.23 -13.92 -7.78
N GLN A 184 -19.50 -14.20 -7.45
CA GLN A 184 -20.47 -13.13 -7.18
C GLN A 184 -20.17 -12.41 -5.89
N ASN A 185 -20.39 -11.10 -5.89
CA ASN A 185 -20.14 -10.18 -4.80
C ASN A 185 -21.47 -9.83 -4.08
N VAL A 186 -21.89 -8.57 -4.12
CA VAL A 186 -23.02 -8.04 -3.33
C VAL A 186 -24.39 -8.33 -3.92
N ARG A 187 -24.49 -8.74 -5.18
CA ARG A 187 -25.74 -9.06 -5.89
C ARG A 187 -25.45 -9.89 -7.14
N PRO A 188 -26.45 -10.57 -7.70
CA PRO A 188 -26.31 -11.28 -8.97
C PRO A 188 -25.75 -10.35 -10.08
N GLY A 189 -24.76 -10.85 -10.81
CA GLY A 189 -24.06 -10.10 -11.87
C GLY A 189 -22.95 -9.15 -11.40
N SER A 190 -22.91 -8.79 -10.13
CA SER A 190 -21.75 -8.09 -9.56
C SER A 190 -20.68 -9.11 -9.20
N ARG A 191 -19.53 -9.09 -9.88
CA ARG A 191 -18.48 -10.11 -9.69
C ARG A 191 -17.18 -9.50 -9.20
N THR A 192 -16.44 -10.26 -8.40
CA THR A 192 -15.03 -10.07 -8.11
C THR A 192 -14.23 -11.01 -8.98
N TYR A 193 -13.14 -10.54 -9.56
CA TYR A 193 -12.23 -11.32 -10.40
C TYR A 193 -10.85 -11.40 -9.74
N GLY A 194 -10.13 -12.48 -9.99
CA GLY A 194 -8.78 -12.65 -9.44
C GLY A 194 -7.97 -13.72 -10.16
N ILE A 195 -6.72 -13.84 -9.74
CA ILE A 195 -5.82 -14.94 -10.12
C ILE A 195 -5.63 -15.82 -8.88
N LEU A 196 -6.03 -17.07 -9.03
CA LEU A 196 -5.88 -18.12 -8.03
C LEU A 196 -4.71 -19.02 -8.40
N CYS A 197 -3.81 -19.24 -7.47
CA CYS A 197 -2.70 -20.17 -7.62
C CYS A 197 -2.84 -21.30 -6.58
N ILE A 198 -2.83 -22.55 -7.04
CA ILE A 198 -2.97 -23.75 -6.21
C ILE A 198 -1.77 -24.66 -6.45
N PRO A 199 -1.09 -25.17 -5.39
CA PRO A 199 -0.08 -26.22 -5.55
C PRO A 199 -0.62 -27.44 -6.27
N LYS A 200 0.14 -28.01 -7.23
CA LYS A 200 -0.26 -29.21 -7.98
C LYS A 200 -0.25 -30.49 -7.16
N LYS A 201 0.64 -30.54 -6.15
CA LYS A 201 0.70 -31.70 -5.27
C LYS A 201 -0.59 -31.84 -4.49
N GLU A 202 -1.14 -33.03 -4.41
CA GLU A 202 -2.30 -33.30 -3.58
C GLU A 202 -2.04 -32.96 -2.11
N GLY A 203 -3.02 -32.33 -1.46
CA GLY A 203 -2.88 -31.94 -0.05
C GLY A 203 -3.86 -30.86 0.37
N LYS A 204 -3.76 -30.48 1.64
CA LYS A 204 -4.44 -29.34 2.24
C LYS A 204 -3.40 -28.24 2.51
N TYR A 205 -3.76 -27.01 2.18
CA TYR A 205 -2.84 -25.88 2.17
C TYR A 205 -3.39 -24.68 2.93
N PRO A 206 -2.56 -23.92 3.62
CA PRO A 206 -2.93 -22.60 4.10
C PRO A 206 -3.23 -21.68 2.90
N ALA A 207 -3.99 -20.62 3.14
CA ALA A 207 -4.36 -19.68 2.10
C ALA A 207 -3.89 -18.25 2.40
N LEU A 208 -3.57 -17.51 1.34
CA LEU A 208 -3.23 -16.08 1.38
C LEU A 208 -4.08 -15.31 0.37
N LEU A 209 -4.87 -14.35 0.89
CA LEU A 209 -5.56 -13.37 0.07
C LEU A 209 -4.66 -12.15 -0.13
N ARG A 210 -4.34 -11.84 -1.39
CA ARG A 210 -3.65 -10.61 -1.80
C ARG A 210 -4.69 -9.58 -2.23
N VAL A 211 -4.74 -8.45 -1.52
CA VAL A 211 -5.64 -7.34 -1.82
C VAL A 211 -4.85 -6.17 -2.39
N PRO A 212 -5.36 -5.49 -3.45
CA PRO A 212 -4.55 -4.61 -4.27
C PRO A 212 -4.40 -3.20 -3.70
N GLY A 213 -3.22 -2.60 -3.92
CA GLY A 213 -3.03 -1.15 -3.86
C GLY A 213 -3.90 -0.41 -4.89
N ALA A 214 -3.97 0.92 -4.79
CA ALA A 214 -4.73 1.74 -5.71
C ALA A 214 -4.24 1.61 -7.16
N GLY A 215 -5.16 1.72 -8.10
CA GLY A 215 -4.89 1.63 -9.54
C GLY A 215 -5.73 0.57 -10.23
N ILE A 216 -5.72 0.63 -11.56
CA ILE A 216 -6.49 -0.26 -12.44
C ILE A 216 -5.47 -0.94 -13.37
N ARG A 217 -5.30 -2.25 -13.21
CA ARG A 217 -4.21 -2.99 -13.87
C ARG A 217 -4.53 -4.48 -13.99
N PRO A 218 -3.80 -5.23 -14.85
CA PRO A 218 -3.84 -6.68 -14.82
C PRO A 218 -3.15 -7.22 -13.56
N TYR A 219 -3.46 -8.47 -13.23
CA TYR A 219 -2.82 -9.21 -12.13
C TYR A 219 -2.21 -10.51 -12.64
N ASN A 220 -1.13 -10.94 -12.02
CA ASN A 220 -0.41 -12.15 -12.42
C ASN A 220 -0.60 -13.32 -11.45
N GLY A 221 -1.01 -13.05 -10.20
CA GLY A 221 -1.08 -14.01 -9.12
C GLY A 221 0.26 -14.19 -8.40
N ASP A 222 0.22 -14.60 -7.15
CA ASP A 222 1.40 -14.88 -6.33
C ASP A 222 1.81 -16.35 -6.49
N VAL A 223 2.35 -16.67 -7.67
CA VAL A 223 2.85 -18.01 -8.01
C VAL A 223 4.00 -18.43 -7.12
N TYR A 224 4.83 -17.47 -6.69
CA TYR A 224 5.99 -17.77 -5.87
C TYR A 224 5.59 -18.33 -4.51
N THR A 225 4.74 -17.64 -3.76
CA THR A 225 4.21 -18.13 -2.47
C THR A 225 3.45 -19.45 -2.65
N ALA A 226 2.70 -19.60 -3.74
CA ALA A 226 2.00 -20.86 -4.03
C ALA A 226 2.98 -22.02 -4.27
N SER A 227 4.13 -21.78 -4.89
CA SER A 227 5.16 -22.79 -5.11
C SER A 227 5.83 -23.30 -3.82
N GLN A 228 5.72 -22.52 -2.73
CA GLN A 228 6.20 -22.88 -1.39
C GLN A 228 5.15 -23.67 -0.57
N GLY A 229 3.94 -23.85 -1.08
CA GLY A 229 2.93 -24.70 -0.43
C GLY A 229 1.76 -23.95 0.20
N ALA A 230 1.32 -22.84 -0.38
CA ALA A 230 0.10 -22.14 -0.01
C ALA A 230 -0.85 -22.00 -1.20
N ILE A 231 -2.14 -21.82 -0.93
CA ILE A 231 -3.09 -21.31 -1.93
C ILE A 231 -2.98 -19.78 -1.90
N THR A 232 -2.81 -19.13 -3.05
CA THR A 232 -2.84 -17.67 -3.13
C THR A 232 -3.95 -17.19 -4.05
N LEU A 233 -4.66 -16.14 -3.62
CA LEU A 233 -5.67 -15.46 -4.42
C LEU A 233 -5.36 -13.96 -4.47
N GLU A 234 -5.01 -13.46 -5.64
CA GLU A 234 -4.84 -12.03 -5.90
C GLU A 234 -6.10 -11.49 -6.59
N ILE A 235 -6.82 -10.58 -5.94
CA ILE A 235 -8.10 -10.07 -6.46
C ILE A 235 -7.98 -8.69 -7.09
N GLY A 236 -8.83 -8.42 -8.09
CA GLY A 236 -9.12 -7.08 -8.59
C GLY A 236 -10.41 -6.53 -7.96
N ILE A 237 -10.43 -5.26 -7.62
CA ILE A 237 -11.56 -4.63 -6.89
C ILE A 237 -12.58 -3.93 -7.79
N HIS A 238 -12.34 -3.88 -9.11
CA HIS A 238 -13.14 -3.05 -10.01
C HIS A 238 -14.33 -3.78 -10.64
N GLY A 239 -14.50 -5.08 -10.40
CA GLY A 239 -15.57 -5.90 -10.99
C GLY A 239 -15.38 -6.15 -12.49
N ILE A 240 -14.13 -6.16 -12.93
CA ILE A 240 -13.72 -6.42 -14.32
C ILE A 240 -12.66 -7.53 -14.34
N PRO A 241 -12.58 -8.33 -15.43
CA PRO A 241 -11.54 -9.34 -15.58
C PRO A 241 -10.14 -8.77 -15.36
N VAL A 242 -9.24 -9.57 -14.78
CA VAL A 242 -7.89 -9.13 -14.37
C VAL A 242 -6.79 -9.58 -15.35
N THR A 243 -7.18 -10.10 -16.51
CA THR A 243 -6.27 -10.65 -17.54
C THR A 243 -6.35 -9.91 -18.88
N MET A 244 -6.98 -8.71 -18.89
CA MET A 244 -7.05 -7.87 -20.09
C MET A 244 -5.73 -7.16 -20.37
N THR A 245 -5.62 -6.52 -21.53
CA THR A 245 -4.43 -5.77 -21.92
C THR A 245 -4.24 -4.50 -21.08
N GLN A 246 -3.02 -4.02 -20.94
CA GLN A 246 -2.72 -2.79 -20.22
C GLN A 246 -3.46 -1.57 -20.80
N SER A 247 -3.63 -1.51 -22.13
CA SER A 247 -4.38 -0.43 -22.79
C SER A 247 -5.85 -0.38 -22.38
N PHE A 248 -6.49 -1.54 -22.16
CA PHE A 248 -7.85 -1.63 -21.66
C PHE A 248 -7.96 -0.96 -20.27
N TYR A 249 -7.04 -1.28 -19.35
CA TYR A 249 -7.03 -0.70 -18.00
C TYR A 249 -6.70 0.80 -18.02
N ASN A 250 -5.78 1.23 -18.88
CA ASN A 250 -5.47 2.65 -19.06
C ASN A 250 -6.70 3.46 -19.53
N ASN A 251 -7.49 2.91 -20.44
CA ASN A 251 -8.73 3.55 -20.89
C ASN A 251 -9.75 3.67 -19.75
N LEU A 252 -9.89 2.65 -18.90
CA LEU A 252 -10.76 2.71 -17.73
C LEU A 252 -10.27 3.74 -16.70
N PHE A 253 -8.96 3.77 -16.44
CA PHE A 253 -8.35 4.73 -15.51
C PHE A 253 -8.55 6.17 -15.95
N ASN A 254 -8.44 6.47 -17.25
CA ASN A 254 -8.65 7.80 -17.81
C ASN A 254 -10.12 8.13 -18.05
N GLY A 255 -11.01 7.14 -18.00
CA GLY A 255 -12.44 7.24 -18.29
C GLY A 255 -13.32 6.88 -17.10
N ALA A 256 -14.07 5.79 -17.23
CA ALA A 256 -15.16 5.42 -16.31
C ALA A 256 -14.73 5.17 -14.86
N LEU A 257 -13.48 4.83 -14.60
CA LEU A 257 -12.93 4.59 -13.27
C LEU A 257 -11.93 5.67 -12.83
N LYS A 258 -11.90 6.81 -13.50
CA LYS A 258 -11.10 7.96 -13.06
C LYS A 258 -11.55 8.38 -11.67
N ASN A 259 -10.60 8.50 -10.74
CA ASN A 259 -10.89 8.85 -9.34
C ASN A 259 -11.98 7.95 -8.71
N TYR A 260 -11.96 6.65 -9.01
CA TYR A 260 -12.98 5.69 -8.52
C TYR A 260 -13.20 5.76 -7.00
N TRP A 261 -12.20 6.15 -6.25
CA TRP A 261 -12.28 6.33 -4.79
C TRP A 261 -13.19 7.47 -4.34
N GLN A 262 -13.68 8.31 -5.26
CA GLN A 262 -14.65 9.38 -5.00
C GLN A 262 -16.08 9.01 -5.44
N ILE A 263 -16.27 7.89 -6.14
CA ILE A 263 -17.59 7.51 -6.67
C ILE A 263 -18.56 7.27 -5.50
N ASN A 264 -19.63 8.06 -5.45
CA ASN A 264 -20.68 8.03 -4.43
C ASN A 264 -20.17 8.21 -2.99
N ASN A 265 -19.10 8.97 -2.76
CA ASN A 265 -18.53 9.20 -1.43
C ASN A 265 -19.38 10.04 -0.48
N THR A 266 -20.58 10.45 -0.91
CA THR A 266 -21.60 11.15 -0.11
C THR A 266 -22.76 10.25 0.32
N ASP A 267 -22.79 9.01 -0.15
CA ASP A 267 -23.81 8.01 0.17
C ASP A 267 -23.11 6.75 0.72
N ARG A 268 -23.34 6.45 1.99
CA ARG A 268 -22.72 5.33 2.70
C ARG A 268 -22.97 4.00 2.01
N ASP A 269 -24.18 3.75 1.55
CA ASP A 269 -24.60 2.45 1.03
C ASP A 269 -24.22 2.27 -0.46
N ALA A 270 -24.13 3.38 -1.20
CA ALA A 270 -23.74 3.40 -2.61
C ALA A 270 -22.23 3.66 -2.82
N PHE A 271 -21.48 4.00 -1.76
CA PHE A 271 -20.06 4.31 -1.87
C PHE A 271 -19.27 3.17 -2.50
N TYR A 272 -18.36 3.52 -3.39
CA TYR A 272 -17.57 2.56 -4.17
C TYR A 272 -16.92 1.46 -3.31
N TYR A 273 -16.40 1.84 -2.14
CA TYR A 273 -15.75 0.90 -1.22
C TYR A 273 -16.71 -0.05 -0.51
N ASN A 274 -18.03 0.19 -0.51
CA ASN A 274 -18.99 -0.77 0.03
C ASN A 274 -18.84 -2.13 -0.66
N ARG A 275 -18.95 -2.15 -2.00
CA ARG A 275 -18.79 -3.38 -2.78
C ARG A 275 -17.35 -3.91 -2.81
N VAL A 276 -16.33 -3.04 -2.63
CA VAL A 276 -14.93 -3.45 -2.58
C VAL A 276 -14.67 -4.27 -1.33
N ILE A 277 -15.07 -3.74 -0.17
CA ILE A 277 -14.91 -4.41 1.12
C ILE A 277 -15.71 -5.72 1.16
N ALA A 278 -16.98 -5.67 0.72
CA ALA A 278 -17.77 -6.91 0.59
C ALA A 278 -17.09 -7.91 -0.35
N GLY A 279 -16.48 -7.46 -1.46
CA GLY A 279 -15.71 -8.30 -2.37
C GLY A 279 -14.50 -8.97 -1.75
N CYS A 280 -13.80 -8.30 -0.81
CA CYS A 280 -12.72 -8.91 -0.04
C CYS A 280 -13.25 -10.05 0.87
N ILE A 281 -14.38 -9.84 1.53
CA ILE A 281 -15.02 -10.87 2.36
C ILE A 281 -15.53 -12.04 1.50
N ARG A 282 -16.10 -11.76 0.33
CA ARG A 282 -16.51 -12.81 -0.62
C ARG A 282 -15.31 -13.61 -1.17
N ALA A 283 -14.12 -12.97 -1.25
CA ALA A 283 -12.88 -13.68 -1.58
C ALA A 283 -12.46 -14.65 -0.45
N VAL A 284 -12.66 -14.25 0.80
CA VAL A 284 -12.49 -15.17 1.95
C VAL A 284 -13.50 -16.31 1.86
N ASP A 285 -14.79 -16.03 1.57
CA ASP A 285 -15.81 -17.07 1.38
C ASP A 285 -15.39 -18.06 0.27
N PHE A 286 -14.87 -17.55 -0.86
CA PHE A 286 -14.39 -18.39 -1.96
C PHE A 286 -13.18 -19.24 -1.58
N LEU A 287 -12.16 -18.68 -0.91
CA LEU A 287 -11.00 -19.46 -0.45
C LEU A 287 -11.42 -20.57 0.51
N CYS A 288 -12.32 -20.28 1.45
CA CYS A 288 -12.85 -21.27 2.39
C CYS A 288 -13.72 -22.35 1.73
N SER A 289 -14.22 -22.14 0.51
CA SER A 289 -14.98 -23.14 -0.24
C SER A 289 -14.11 -24.11 -1.05
N LEU A 290 -12.81 -23.84 -1.16
CA LEU A 290 -11.89 -24.67 -1.91
C LEU A 290 -11.59 -25.98 -1.17
N GLU A 291 -11.71 -27.10 -1.87
CA GLU A 291 -11.40 -28.41 -1.29
C GLU A 291 -9.96 -28.48 -0.77
N GLN A 292 -9.00 -27.84 -1.44
CA GLN A 292 -7.59 -27.86 -1.07
C GLN A 292 -7.25 -26.97 0.14
N PHE A 293 -8.16 -26.12 0.61
CA PHE A 293 -7.90 -25.28 1.79
C PHE A 293 -7.86 -26.12 3.06
N ASP A 294 -6.93 -25.81 3.97
CA ASP A 294 -6.72 -26.55 5.22
C ASP A 294 -7.78 -26.26 6.29
N ASN A 295 -8.66 -25.27 6.08
CA ASN A 295 -9.66 -24.74 7.00
C ASN A 295 -9.09 -24.22 8.33
N LYS A 296 -7.82 -23.83 8.35
CA LYS A 296 -7.12 -23.38 9.57
C LYS A 296 -6.41 -22.04 9.38
N THR A 297 -5.60 -21.91 8.33
CA THR A 297 -4.68 -20.78 8.18
C THR A 297 -5.04 -19.95 6.98
N LEU A 298 -5.57 -18.76 7.20
CA LEU A 298 -5.90 -17.81 6.14
C LEU A 298 -5.33 -16.43 6.49
N GLY A 299 -4.38 -15.97 5.68
CA GLY A 299 -3.81 -14.65 5.79
C GLY A 299 -4.37 -13.65 4.81
N VAL A 300 -4.29 -12.36 5.13
CA VAL A 300 -4.58 -11.27 4.19
C VAL A 300 -3.43 -10.29 4.18
N ALA A 301 -2.94 -9.93 2.98
CA ALA A 301 -1.81 -9.02 2.83
C ALA A 301 -2.00 -8.06 1.65
N GLY A 302 -1.47 -6.84 1.79
CA GLY A 302 -1.51 -5.83 0.74
C GLY A 302 -0.80 -4.55 1.12
N SER A 303 -0.53 -3.69 0.14
CA SER A 303 0.14 -2.40 0.33
C SER A 303 -0.77 -1.23 -0.02
N SER A 304 -0.54 -0.07 0.60
CA SER A 304 -1.29 1.15 0.32
C SER A 304 -2.81 0.96 0.53
N GLN A 305 -3.66 1.18 -0.45
CA GLN A 305 -5.07 0.80 -0.41
C GLN A 305 -5.24 -0.68 0.00
N GLY A 306 -4.38 -1.58 -0.50
CA GLY A 306 -4.38 -2.99 -0.12
C GLY A 306 -3.99 -3.20 1.35
N GLY A 307 -3.13 -2.36 1.90
CA GLY A 307 -2.83 -2.33 3.33
C GLY A 307 -4.09 -2.03 4.15
N ALA A 308 -4.87 -1.03 3.74
CA ALA A 308 -6.18 -0.74 4.34
C ALA A 308 -7.14 -1.92 4.22
N LEU A 309 -7.29 -2.48 3.02
CA LEU A 309 -8.19 -3.60 2.76
C LEU A 309 -7.79 -4.86 3.55
N SER A 310 -6.49 -5.08 3.82
CA SER A 310 -6.04 -6.22 4.64
C SER A 310 -6.47 -6.05 6.10
N VAL A 311 -6.31 -4.86 6.68
CA VAL A 311 -6.81 -4.54 8.03
C VAL A 311 -8.33 -4.70 8.11
N ILE A 312 -9.05 -4.13 7.14
CA ILE A 312 -10.52 -4.17 7.10
C ILE A 312 -11.04 -5.61 6.98
N THR A 313 -10.42 -6.42 6.11
CA THR A 313 -10.82 -7.81 5.91
C THR A 313 -10.60 -8.64 7.18
N ALA A 314 -9.44 -8.50 7.83
CA ALA A 314 -9.14 -9.20 9.08
C ALA A 314 -10.06 -8.77 10.24
N ALA A 315 -10.47 -7.51 10.27
CA ALA A 315 -11.41 -7.00 11.28
C ALA A 315 -12.85 -7.52 11.11
N LEU A 316 -13.27 -7.75 9.86
CA LEU A 316 -14.64 -8.14 9.52
C LEU A 316 -14.85 -9.65 9.43
N ASP A 317 -13.80 -10.45 9.20
CA ASP A 317 -13.94 -11.89 9.02
C ASP A 317 -13.03 -12.68 9.97
N LYS A 318 -13.64 -13.37 10.92
CA LYS A 318 -12.94 -14.15 11.96
C LYS A 318 -12.20 -15.39 11.42
N ARG A 319 -12.40 -15.77 10.18
CA ARG A 319 -11.65 -16.86 9.52
C ARG A 319 -10.24 -16.44 9.12
N VAL A 320 -9.99 -15.13 9.02
CA VAL A 320 -8.65 -14.58 8.86
C VAL A 320 -7.86 -14.79 10.14
N THR A 321 -6.67 -15.38 10.04
CA THR A 321 -5.83 -15.75 11.19
C THR A 321 -4.63 -14.84 11.38
N PHE A 322 -4.25 -14.07 10.36
CA PHE A 322 -3.23 -13.02 10.42
C PHE A 322 -3.39 -12.01 9.27
N TYR A 323 -2.80 -10.84 9.41
CA TYR A 323 -2.84 -9.82 8.38
C TYR A 323 -1.51 -9.05 8.31
N ALA A 324 -1.13 -8.61 7.09
CA ALA A 324 0.14 -7.97 6.86
C ALA A 324 0.00 -6.71 5.97
N PRO A 325 -0.43 -5.57 6.52
CA PRO A 325 -0.52 -4.31 5.81
C PRO A 325 0.85 -3.64 5.67
N LEU A 326 1.18 -3.23 4.46
CA LEU A 326 2.32 -2.39 4.15
C LEU A 326 1.81 -0.99 3.81
N MET A 327 2.32 0.07 4.49
CA MET A 327 1.93 1.47 4.32
C MET A 327 0.42 1.71 4.09
N PRO A 328 -0.47 1.31 5.03
CA PRO A 328 -1.91 1.31 4.81
C PRO A 328 -2.47 2.71 4.54
N GLY A 329 -3.29 2.82 3.47
CA GLY A 329 -4.13 3.99 3.21
C GLY A 329 -5.38 4.03 4.08
N MET A 330 -6.30 4.94 3.79
CA MET A 330 -7.63 5.06 4.40
C MET A 330 -7.63 5.14 5.94
N CYS A 331 -6.57 5.73 6.51
CA CYS A 331 -6.38 5.87 7.96
C CYS A 331 -6.69 7.30 8.41
N ASP A 332 -7.51 7.46 9.44
CA ASP A 332 -7.76 8.74 10.13
C ASP A 332 -8.12 9.89 9.19
N HIS A 333 -9.15 9.68 8.34
CA HIS A 333 -9.59 10.66 7.35
C HIS A 333 -9.96 12.02 7.94
N LEU A 334 -10.46 12.04 9.18
CA LEU A 334 -10.92 13.25 9.85
C LEU A 334 -9.77 14.07 10.48
N ALA A 335 -8.53 13.57 10.44
CA ALA A 335 -7.36 14.29 11.00
C ALA A 335 -7.21 15.71 10.47
N TYR A 336 -7.61 15.96 9.22
CA TYR A 336 -7.63 17.30 8.62
C TYR A 336 -8.45 18.34 9.39
N LEU A 337 -9.48 17.92 10.12
CA LEU A 337 -10.31 18.82 10.93
C LEU A 337 -9.54 19.39 12.13
N GLU A 338 -8.47 18.72 12.53
CA GLU A 338 -7.56 19.17 13.60
C GLU A 338 -6.19 19.63 13.04
N LYS A 339 -6.13 20.05 11.78
CA LYS A 339 -4.88 20.48 11.11
C LYS A 339 -3.77 19.45 11.21
N ARG A 340 -4.12 18.20 11.01
CA ARG A 340 -3.21 17.07 10.98
C ARG A 340 -3.41 16.28 9.69
N ALA A 341 -2.32 15.80 9.08
CA ALA A 341 -2.42 15.05 7.83
C ALA A 341 -3.24 13.77 8.01
N GLY A 342 -4.30 13.62 7.23
CA GLY A 342 -5.15 12.44 7.14
C GLY A 342 -4.68 11.49 6.05
N GLY A 343 -5.18 10.24 6.06
CA GLY A 343 -4.76 9.22 5.12
C GLY A 343 -5.28 9.41 3.69
N TRP A 344 -4.60 8.77 2.74
CA TRP A 344 -5.09 8.63 1.37
C TRP A 344 -6.54 8.07 1.38
N PRO A 345 -7.44 8.55 0.51
CA PRO A 345 -7.23 9.45 -0.62
C PRO A 345 -7.48 10.94 -0.33
N HIS A 346 -7.25 11.41 0.88
CA HIS A 346 -7.26 12.82 1.27
C HIS A 346 -8.62 13.53 1.06
N TYR A 347 -9.71 12.88 1.39
CA TYR A 347 -11.07 13.38 1.16
C TYR A 347 -11.37 14.77 1.76
N LEU A 348 -10.69 15.12 2.84
CA LEU A 348 -10.91 16.34 3.61
C LEU A 348 -9.71 17.30 3.59
N SER A 349 -8.75 17.09 2.67
CA SER A 349 -7.61 18.01 2.52
C SER A 349 -8.05 19.42 2.15
N GLN A 350 -7.18 20.40 2.41
CA GLN A 350 -7.47 21.85 2.45
C GLN A 350 -8.15 22.48 1.21
N SER A 351 -8.25 21.78 0.11
CA SER A 351 -8.61 22.37 -1.18
C SER A 351 -10.11 22.46 -1.46
N THR A 352 -10.98 21.97 -0.56
CA THR A 352 -12.41 21.87 -0.88
C THR A 352 -13.29 22.16 0.34
N GLU A 353 -14.42 22.79 0.07
CA GLU A 353 -15.55 22.83 1.00
C GLU A 353 -15.86 21.41 1.50
N VAL A 354 -15.65 21.20 2.79
CA VAL A 354 -15.87 19.90 3.44
C VAL A 354 -17.36 19.62 3.42
N LYS A 355 -17.80 18.74 2.53
CA LYS A 355 -19.19 18.28 2.50
C LYS A 355 -19.43 17.41 3.73
N GLU A 356 -20.37 17.79 4.57
CA GLU A 356 -20.71 17.04 5.79
C GLU A 356 -21.08 15.58 5.46
N ALA A 357 -21.71 15.33 4.31
CA ALA A 357 -21.99 13.98 3.84
C ALA A 357 -20.72 13.13 3.65
N VAL A 358 -19.65 13.68 3.05
CA VAL A 358 -18.36 12.97 2.87
C VAL A 358 -17.74 12.65 4.23
N LYS A 359 -17.72 13.62 5.15
CA LYS A 359 -17.23 13.44 6.52
C LYS A 359 -17.97 12.31 7.24
N ASN A 360 -19.30 12.25 7.12
CA ASN A 360 -20.08 11.20 7.77
C ASN A 360 -19.86 9.82 7.12
N VAL A 361 -19.73 9.75 5.79
CA VAL A 361 -19.45 8.50 5.07
C VAL A 361 -18.05 7.99 5.41
N CYS A 362 -17.03 8.85 5.42
CA CYS A 362 -15.64 8.44 5.71
C CYS A 362 -15.51 7.65 7.02
N LYS A 363 -16.29 7.97 8.05
CA LYS A 363 -16.25 7.26 9.34
C LYS A 363 -16.54 5.76 9.24
N TYR A 364 -17.36 5.35 8.27
CA TYR A 364 -17.70 3.93 8.04
C TYR A 364 -16.62 3.18 7.27
N TYR A 365 -15.68 3.88 6.65
CA TYR A 365 -14.67 3.31 5.76
C TYR A 365 -13.24 3.58 6.23
N ASP A 366 -13.09 4.15 7.43
CA ASP A 366 -11.80 4.48 8.01
C ASP A 366 -11.19 3.28 8.74
N VAL A 367 -9.95 2.96 8.42
CA VAL A 367 -9.17 1.87 9.03
C VAL A 367 -9.14 1.96 10.56
N VAL A 368 -9.10 3.18 11.13
CA VAL A 368 -9.14 3.41 12.58
C VAL A 368 -10.33 2.71 13.24
N ASN A 369 -11.50 2.73 12.60
CA ASN A 369 -12.69 2.13 13.18
C ASN A 369 -12.70 0.61 13.07
N PHE A 370 -12.17 0.04 11.98
CA PHE A 370 -11.98 -1.40 11.84
C PHE A 370 -10.90 -1.93 12.78
N ALA A 371 -9.82 -1.18 12.99
CA ALA A 371 -8.71 -1.54 13.86
C ALA A 371 -9.15 -1.94 15.29
N LYS A 372 -10.26 -1.41 15.76
CA LYS A 372 -10.85 -1.71 17.09
C LYS A 372 -11.39 -3.14 17.22
N PHE A 373 -11.60 -3.84 16.10
CA PHE A 373 -12.17 -5.20 16.05
C PHE A 373 -11.14 -6.29 15.73
N LEU A 374 -9.88 -5.92 15.56
CA LEU A 374 -8.81 -6.87 15.27
C LEU A 374 -8.49 -7.72 16.50
N THR A 375 -8.37 -9.04 16.28
CA THR A 375 -8.08 -10.03 17.35
C THR A 375 -6.90 -10.94 17.02
N VAL A 376 -6.40 -10.88 15.78
CA VAL A 376 -5.35 -11.75 15.27
C VAL A 376 -4.03 -10.96 15.07
N PRO A 377 -2.87 -11.63 14.99
CA PRO A 377 -1.60 -10.95 14.83
C PRO A 377 -1.48 -10.20 13.50
N GLY A 378 -0.85 -9.03 13.55
CA GLY A 378 -0.60 -8.17 12.41
C GLY A 378 0.86 -7.72 12.31
N TRP A 379 1.36 -7.58 11.08
CA TRP A 379 2.68 -7.02 10.78
C TRP A 379 2.55 -5.77 9.93
N PHE A 380 3.15 -4.69 10.37
CA PHE A 380 3.08 -3.39 9.74
C PHE A 380 4.46 -2.86 9.37
N SER A 381 4.55 -2.17 8.24
CA SER A 381 5.73 -1.39 7.93
C SER A 381 5.38 -0.17 7.09
N TRP A 382 6.09 0.94 7.31
CA TRP A 382 6.02 2.17 6.51
C TRP A 382 7.24 3.05 6.73
N GLY A 383 7.38 4.07 5.87
CA GLY A 383 8.38 5.11 5.98
C GLY A 383 7.83 6.41 6.57
N TYR A 384 8.71 7.21 7.18
CA TYR A 384 8.29 8.53 7.69
C TYR A 384 8.17 9.58 6.60
N ASN A 385 8.85 9.35 5.45
CA ASN A 385 8.82 10.28 4.32
C ASN A 385 7.64 10.04 3.36
N ASP A 386 6.72 9.16 3.69
CA ASP A 386 5.54 8.91 2.86
C ASP A 386 4.68 10.19 2.76
N GLU A 387 4.47 10.65 1.52
CA GLU A 387 3.62 11.81 1.19
C GLU A 387 2.24 11.36 0.67
N THR A 388 2.06 10.08 0.35
CA THR A 388 0.80 9.51 -0.14
C THR A 388 -0.05 8.99 1.03
N CYS A 389 0.56 8.19 1.91
CA CYS A 389 -0.06 7.73 3.14
C CYS A 389 0.73 8.31 4.32
N PRO A 390 0.37 9.48 4.84
CA PRO A 390 1.16 10.15 5.87
C PRO A 390 1.35 9.28 7.11
N PRO A 391 2.58 9.20 7.68
CA PRO A 391 2.85 8.38 8.85
C PRO A 391 1.99 8.76 10.06
N THR A 392 1.54 10.01 10.16
CA THR A 392 0.63 10.47 11.22
C THR A 392 -0.67 9.68 11.22
N SER A 393 -1.27 9.46 10.04
CA SER A 393 -2.54 8.75 9.92
C SER A 393 -2.39 7.24 10.12
N MET A 394 -1.31 6.66 9.59
CA MET A 394 -1.00 5.23 9.77
C MET A 394 -0.72 4.91 11.24
N GLN A 395 0.05 5.77 11.91
CA GLN A 395 0.36 5.63 13.33
C GLN A 395 -0.90 5.72 14.21
N ALA A 396 -1.82 6.64 13.90
CA ALA A 396 -3.09 6.76 14.62
C ALA A 396 -3.92 5.46 14.52
N ALA A 397 -3.98 4.86 13.34
CA ALA A 397 -4.65 3.57 13.16
C ALA A 397 -3.94 2.43 13.90
N TYR A 398 -2.61 2.35 13.78
CA TYR A 398 -1.79 1.36 14.48
C TYR A 398 -1.95 1.45 16.00
N ASN A 399 -1.92 2.64 16.58
CA ASN A 399 -2.07 2.83 18.03
C ASN A 399 -3.43 2.38 18.57
N THR A 400 -4.45 2.31 17.70
CA THR A 400 -5.80 1.83 18.07
C THR A 400 -5.88 0.32 18.22
N ILE A 401 -4.98 -0.44 17.61
CA ILE A 401 -5.00 -1.90 17.60
C ILE A 401 -4.54 -2.43 18.96
N THR A 402 -5.29 -3.36 19.54
CA THR A 402 -4.98 -4.01 20.83
C THR A 402 -4.52 -5.47 20.68
N SER A 403 -4.75 -6.10 19.52
CA SER A 403 -4.24 -7.44 19.23
C SER A 403 -2.71 -7.46 19.07
N PRO A 404 -2.05 -8.62 19.10
CA PRO A 404 -0.62 -8.74 18.85
C PRO A 404 -0.25 -8.08 17.51
N LYS A 405 0.78 -7.23 17.52
CA LYS A 405 1.20 -6.49 16.33
C LYS A 405 2.70 -6.18 16.38
N GLU A 406 3.31 -6.16 15.21
CA GLU A 406 4.70 -5.78 15.00
C GLU A 406 4.75 -4.54 14.09
N LEU A 407 5.72 -3.64 14.32
CA LEU A 407 5.93 -2.45 13.51
C LEU A 407 7.38 -2.32 13.13
N HIS A 408 7.66 -2.27 11.84
CA HIS A 408 8.98 -2.13 11.25
C HIS A 408 9.05 -0.80 10.49
N ILE A 409 9.81 0.15 11.00
CA ILE A 409 9.92 1.50 10.42
C ILE A 409 11.20 1.62 9.60
N TYR A 410 11.03 2.13 8.38
CA TYR A 410 12.10 2.53 7.47
C TYR A 410 12.05 4.07 7.30
N PRO A 411 12.69 4.86 8.18
CA PRO A 411 12.44 6.31 8.28
C PRO A 411 12.67 7.08 6.98
N GLN A 412 13.55 6.59 6.13
CA GLN A 412 13.89 7.26 4.86
C GLN A 412 12.92 6.94 3.72
N ASP A 413 12.08 5.89 3.87
CA ASP A 413 11.13 5.53 2.85
C ASP A 413 10.05 6.57 2.65
N GLY A 414 9.66 6.72 1.38
CA GLY A 414 8.41 7.36 0.95
C GLY A 414 7.29 6.35 0.76
N HIS A 415 6.48 6.53 -0.31
CA HIS A 415 5.42 5.58 -0.68
C HIS A 415 5.98 4.46 -1.58
N PHE A 416 7.01 3.82 -1.13
CA PHE A 416 7.68 2.66 -1.73
C PHE A 416 8.32 1.84 -0.61
N TRP A 417 9.01 0.76 -0.94
CA TRP A 417 9.72 -0.10 0.01
C TRP A 417 11.07 -0.52 -0.53
N TYR A 418 12.01 -0.76 0.38
CA TYR A 418 13.30 -1.37 0.08
C TYR A 418 13.17 -2.89 -0.07
N ASP A 419 14.16 -3.52 -0.71
CA ASP A 419 14.19 -4.97 -0.89
C ASP A 419 14.20 -5.69 0.47
N GLU A 420 14.92 -5.18 1.46
CA GLU A 420 14.98 -5.71 2.82
C GLU A 420 13.60 -5.68 3.50
N GLN A 421 12.85 -4.60 3.32
CA GLN A 421 11.49 -4.46 3.86
C GLN A 421 10.52 -5.46 3.20
N ALA A 422 10.65 -5.67 1.89
CA ALA A 422 9.85 -6.65 1.15
C ALA A 422 10.19 -8.09 1.58
N GLU A 423 11.47 -8.36 1.86
CA GLU A 423 11.92 -9.64 2.37
C GLU A 423 11.38 -9.92 3.78
N GLU A 424 11.50 -8.97 4.72
CA GLU A 424 10.94 -9.08 6.07
C GLU A 424 9.43 -9.34 6.03
N TRP A 425 8.70 -8.58 5.20
CA TRP A 425 7.26 -8.76 5.00
C TRP A 425 6.90 -10.16 4.51
N SER A 426 7.62 -10.64 3.50
CA SER A 426 7.39 -11.97 2.91
C SER A 426 7.74 -13.09 3.90
N ASN A 427 8.89 -12.98 4.59
CA ASN A 427 9.33 -13.96 5.57
C ASN A 427 8.35 -14.07 6.74
N TRP A 428 7.83 -12.93 7.23
CA TRP A 428 6.81 -12.94 8.28
C TRP A 428 5.52 -13.64 7.81
N ILE A 429 5.04 -13.34 6.61
CA ILE A 429 3.85 -13.98 6.01
C ILE A 429 4.07 -15.50 5.89
N TRP A 430 5.22 -15.95 5.36
CA TRP A 430 5.52 -17.37 5.19
C TRP A 430 5.60 -18.11 6.53
N LYS A 431 6.19 -17.46 7.53
CA LYS A 431 6.18 -17.99 8.90
C LYS A 431 4.76 -18.22 9.42
N GLN A 432 3.83 -17.27 9.20
CA GLN A 432 2.43 -17.44 9.61
C GLN A 432 1.72 -18.55 8.82
N LEU A 433 2.07 -18.74 7.55
CA LEU A 433 1.55 -19.81 6.69
C LEU A 433 2.18 -21.18 7.00
N ASN A 434 3.23 -21.27 7.84
CA ASN A 434 4.04 -22.47 8.08
C ASN A 434 4.61 -23.08 6.77
N ILE A 435 5.08 -22.23 5.85
CA ILE A 435 5.78 -22.60 4.62
C ILE A 435 7.21 -22.08 4.65
N ASN A 436 8.14 -22.76 3.94
CA ASN A 436 9.57 -22.44 3.90
C ASN A 436 9.96 -21.89 2.53
#